data_e47906f038d150f73d9ebbf5b8bdf4ae
#
_entry.id   e47906f038d150f73d9ebbf5b8bdf4ae
#
_cell.length_a   1.000
_cell.length_b   1.000
_cell.length_c   1.000
_cell.angle_alpha   90.00
_cell.angle_beta   90.00
_cell.angle_gamma   90.00
#
_symmetry.space_group_name_H-M   'P 1'
#
loop_
_entity.id
_entity.type
_entity.pdbx_description
1 polymer ?
#
loop_
_entity_poly.entity_id
_entity_poly.type
_entity_poly.pdbx_seq_one_letter_code
_entity_poly.pdbx_strand_id
1 'polypeptide(L)'
;MKKIIVRFETDKTLDTIDILIRADKRDGQVEKLIESLAQREAFTLVAFDENDCASVIDESEIVFISADGKDVRIITTGGKYRARQSLKSLEDILSRAFLRISRFEIINLKKVRKYDFTVGGTLRIEFEGGMETWASRRYIPLIRKRISGEEGYLC
;
A
#
# COMPACT_ATOMS: atom_id res chain seq x y z
N MET A 1 5.47 -27.94 21.10
CA MET A 1 5.30 -26.52 20.77
C MET A 1 6.41 -25.72 21.45
N LYS A 2 7.12 -24.89 20.71
CA LYS A 2 8.21 -24.10 21.29
C LYS A 2 7.62 -22.99 22.16
N LYS A 3 8.26 -22.73 23.31
CA LYS A 3 7.90 -21.61 24.18
C LYS A 3 8.30 -20.30 23.52
N ILE A 4 7.34 -19.38 23.39
CA ILE A 4 7.59 -18.03 22.89
C ILE A 4 7.87 -17.10 24.07
N ILE A 5 9.01 -16.42 24.05
CA ILE A 5 9.39 -15.43 25.05
C ILE A 5 9.46 -14.09 24.34
N VAL A 6 8.67 -13.13 24.80
CA VAL A 6 8.69 -11.76 24.28
C VAL A 6 9.50 -10.89 25.25
N ARG A 7 10.44 -10.13 24.73
CA ARG A 7 11.19 -9.10 25.46
C ARG A 7 10.97 -7.74 24.79
N PHE A 8 10.78 -6.73 25.59
CA PHE A 8 10.63 -5.35 25.12
C PHE A 8 11.81 -4.53 25.59
N GLU A 9 12.44 -3.82 24.67
CA GLU A 9 13.51 -2.86 24.94
C GLU A 9 13.12 -1.52 24.30
N THR A 10 13.44 -0.42 24.98
CA THR A 10 13.18 0.91 24.47
C THR A 10 14.48 1.48 23.88
N ASP A 11 14.44 1.83 22.61
CA ASP A 11 15.51 2.57 21.94
C ASP A 11 14.92 3.86 21.35
N LYS A 12 15.31 5.01 21.92
CA LYS A 12 14.82 6.33 21.51
C LYS A 12 15.40 6.81 20.18
N THR A 13 16.36 6.09 19.61
CA THR A 13 16.97 6.42 18.31
C THR A 13 16.21 5.82 17.14
N LEU A 14 15.30 4.87 17.42
CA LEU A 14 14.46 4.24 16.40
C LEU A 14 13.21 5.08 16.14
N ASP A 15 12.91 5.30 14.86
CA ASP A 15 11.67 5.86 14.36
C ASP A 15 10.67 4.77 13.89
N THR A 16 11.06 3.50 14.04
CA THR A 16 10.33 2.31 13.65
C THR A 16 10.25 1.30 14.78
N ILE A 17 9.35 0.32 14.66
CA ILE A 17 9.35 -0.85 15.53
C ILE A 17 10.18 -1.93 14.85
N ASP A 18 11.31 -2.29 15.47
CA ASP A 18 12.17 -3.37 15.02
C ASP A 18 11.88 -4.64 15.83
N ILE A 19 11.62 -5.74 15.14
CA ILE A 19 11.32 -7.03 15.77
C ILE A 19 12.33 -8.07 15.29
N LEU A 20 13.18 -8.53 16.23
CA LEU A 20 14.11 -9.60 15.97
C LEU A 20 13.57 -10.95 16.47
N ILE A 21 13.38 -11.88 15.53
CA ILE A 21 12.96 -13.24 15.84
C ILE A 21 14.19 -14.14 15.86
N ARG A 22 14.47 -14.76 17.02
CA ARG A 22 15.54 -15.75 17.19
C ARG A 22 14.94 -17.13 17.37
N ALA A 23 15.31 -18.05 16.50
CA ALA A 23 14.91 -19.45 16.55
C ALA A 23 16.10 -20.34 16.13
N ASP A 24 16.08 -21.59 16.50
CA ASP A 24 17.08 -22.58 16.09
C ASP A 24 17.01 -22.89 14.59
N LYS A 25 15.81 -22.79 14.01
CA LYS A 25 15.55 -22.97 12.58
C LYS A 25 14.28 -22.22 12.16
N ARG A 26 14.19 -21.95 10.88
CA ARG A 26 13.00 -21.38 10.25
C ARG A 26 12.02 -22.49 9.89
N ASP A 27 11.08 -22.77 10.78
CA ASP A 27 10.04 -23.77 10.61
C ASP A 27 8.65 -23.15 10.44
N GLY A 28 7.62 -23.97 10.21
CA GLY A 28 6.26 -23.50 10.00
C GLY A 28 5.68 -22.68 11.15
N GLN A 29 6.16 -22.84 12.38
CA GLN A 29 5.74 -22.03 13.51
C GLN A 29 6.35 -20.63 13.44
N VAL A 30 7.61 -20.53 13.05
CA VAL A 30 8.31 -19.25 12.81
C VAL A 30 7.69 -18.51 11.62
N GLU A 31 7.38 -19.22 10.52
CA GLU A 31 6.70 -18.61 9.37
C GLU A 31 5.35 -18.03 9.74
N LYS A 32 4.50 -18.76 10.45
CA LYS A 32 3.21 -18.25 10.92
C LYS A 32 3.34 -17.02 11.82
N LEU A 33 4.37 -16.99 12.67
CA LEU A 33 4.65 -15.83 13.51
C LEU A 33 5.07 -14.63 12.68
N ILE A 34 5.95 -14.81 11.69
CA ILE A 34 6.37 -13.75 10.76
C ILE A 34 5.17 -13.23 9.98
N GLU A 35 4.35 -14.12 9.44
CA GLU A 35 3.13 -13.76 8.73
C GLU A 35 2.16 -12.95 9.60
N SER A 36 1.94 -13.38 10.85
CA SER A 36 1.05 -12.66 11.78
C SER A 36 1.56 -11.28 12.17
N LEU A 37 2.88 -11.10 12.25
CA LEU A 37 3.51 -9.81 12.52
C LEU A 37 3.55 -8.92 11.27
N ALA A 38 3.69 -9.52 10.09
CA ALA A 38 3.69 -8.83 8.81
C ALA A 38 2.27 -8.45 8.34
N GLN A 39 1.26 -9.21 8.77
CA GLN A 39 -0.13 -8.84 8.57
C GLN A 39 -0.44 -7.65 9.50
N ARG A 40 -0.31 -6.44 8.97
CA ARG A 40 -1.09 -5.34 9.53
C ARG A 40 -2.55 -5.79 9.46
N GLU A 41 -3.28 -5.60 10.56
CA GLU A 41 -4.75 -5.70 10.51
C GLU A 41 -5.23 -4.98 9.26
N ALA A 42 -6.11 -5.61 8.50
CA ALA A 42 -6.67 -5.04 7.30
C ALA A 42 -7.13 -3.62 7.63
N PHE A 43 -6.44 -2.63 7.09
CA PHE A 43 -6.73 -1.24 7.38
C PHE A 43 -8.06 -0.91 6.74
N THR A 44 -8.99 -0.46 7.55
CA THR A 44 -10.28 0.06 7.08
C THR A 44 -10.26 1.58 7.11
N LEU A 45 -10.71 2.17 6.03
CA LEU A 45 -10.78 3.61 5.87
C LEU A 45 -12.24 4.06 5.85
N VAL A 46 -12.54 5.12 6.59
CA VAL A 46 -13.84 5.78 6.47
C VAL A 46 -13.76 6.84 5.38
N ALA A 47 -14.60 6.70 4.39
CA ALA A 47 -14.73 7.63 3.28
C ALA A 47 -16.21 7.95 3.01
N PHE A 48 -16.45 8.98 2.22
CA PHE A 48 -17.78 9.55 2.02
C PHE A 48 -18.19 9.41 0.55
N ASP A 49 -19.40 8.97 0.32
CA ASP A 49 -19.99 8.93 -1.01
C ASP A 49 -20.48 10.33 -1.47
N GLU A 50 -21.13 10.39 -2.63
CA GLU A 50 -21.65 11.63 -3.22
C GLU A 50 -22.76 12.28 -2.38
N ASN A 51 -23.39 11.51 -1.49
CA ASN A 51 -24.45 11.96 -0.60
C ASN A 51 -23.96 12.29 0.82
N ASP A 52 -22.64 12.38 1.01
CA ASP A 52 -21.98 12.53 2.31
C ASP A 52 -22.27 11.39 3.31
N CYS A 53 -22.68 10.24 2.83
CA CYS A 53 -22.80 9.06 3.67
C CYS A 53 -21.43 8.43 3.90
N ALA A 54 -21.09 8.19 5.17
CA ALA A 54 -19.85 7.55 5.56
C ALA A 54 -19.91 6.04 5.26
N SER A 55 -18.90 5.55 4.61
CA SER A 55 -18.72 4.12 4.33
C SER A 55 -17.37 3.65 4.85
N VAL A 56 -17.33 2.43 5.37
CA VAL A 56 -16.08 1.75 5.73
C VAL A 56 -15.58 1.00 4.51
N ILE A 57 -14.37 1.35 4.07
CA ILE A 57 -13.74 0.78 2.88
C ILE A 57 -12.57 -0.08 3.31
N ASP A 58 -12.57 -1.33 2.86
CA ASP A 58 -11.42 -2.22 3.02
C ASP A 58 -10.32 -1.83 2.02
N GLU A 59 -9.07 -1.91 2.46
CA GLU A 59 -7.91 -1.59 1.64
C GLU A 59 -7.87 -2.42 0.35
N SER A 60 -8.32 -3.68 0.40
CA SER A 60 -8.39 -4.59 -0.75
C SER A 60 -9.36 -4.14 -1.85
N GLU A 61 -10.32 -3.28 -1.53
CA GLU A 61 -11.27 -2.73 -2.49
C GLU A 61 -10.71 -1.52 -3.25
N ILE A 62 -9.66 -0.88 -2.73
CA ILE A 62 -9.08 0.34 -3.29
C ILE A 62 -8.23 0.00 -4.51
N VAL A 63 -8.52 0.66 -5.63
CA VAL A 63 -7.74 0.57 -6.87
C VAL A 63 -6.65 1.64 -6.91
N PHE A 64 -7.03 2.89 -6.73
CA PHE A 64 -6.10 4.00 -6.57
C PHE A 64 -6.75 5.17 -5.83
N ILE A 65 -5.92 6.09 -5.37
CA ILE A 65 -6.33 7.31 -4.67
C ILE A 65 -5.73 8.49 -5.41
N SER A 66 -6.55 9.50 -5.69
CA SER A 66 -6.12 10.70 -6.38
C SER A 66 -6.49 11.97 -5.63
N ALA A 67 -5.61 12.97 -5.67
CA ALA A 67 -5.87 14.31 -5.18
C ALA A 67 -6.16 15.26 -6.32
N ASP A 68 -7.26 15.99 -6.22
CA ASP A 68 -7.67 17.04 -7.13
C ASP A 68 -7.93 18.32 -6.33
N GLY A 69 -6.95 19.22 -6.31
CA GLY A 69 -6.98 20.39 -5.45
C GLY A 69 -7.00 20.02 -3.97
N LYS A 70 -8.09 20.36 -3.27
CA LYS A 70 -8.29 20.04 -1.85
C LYS A 70 -8.98 18.69 -1.62
N ASP A 71 -9.54 18.12 -2.67
CA ASP A 71 -10.31 16.88 -2.59
C ASP A 71 -9.41 15.66 -2.84
N VAL A 72 -9.54 14.66 -1.97
CA VAL A 72 -8.91 13.37 -2.13
C VAL A 72 -9.99 12.34 -2.44
N ARG A 73 -9.87 11.68 -3.58
CA ARG A 73 -10.82 10.68 -4.06
C ARG A 73 -10.22 9.30 -3.97
N ILE A 74 -11.02 8.37 -3.47
CA ILE A 74 -10.70 6.95 -3.38
C ILE A 74 -11.52 6.22 -4.44
N ILE A 75 -10.83 5.59 -5.37
CA ILE A 75 -11.44 4.79 -6.42
C ILE A 75 -11.36 3.34 -6.01
N THR A 76 -12.53 2.72 -5.87
CA THR A 76 -12.66 1.31 -5.49
C THR A 76 -13.26 0.49 -6.62
N THR A 77 -13.26 -0.82 -6.45
CA THR A 77 -13.96 -1.75 -7.36
C THR A 77 -15.47 -1.55 -7.34
N GLY A 78 -16.03 -1.01 -6.27
CA GLY A 78 -17.47 -0.80 -6.07
C GLY A 78 -17.96 0.63 -6.26
N GLY A 79 -17.07 1.62 -6.40
CA GLY A 79 -17.48 3.01 -6.52
C GLY A 79 -16.39 4.02 -6.21
N LYS A 80 -16.79 5.28 -6.13
CA LYS A 80 -15.91 6.41 -5.82
C LYS A 80 -16.32 7.04 -4.51
N TYR A 81 -15.33 7.37 -3.70
CA TYR A 81 -15.52 7.98 -2.39
C TYR A 81 -14.58 9.16 -2.22
N ARG A 82 -14.90 10.02 -1.26
CA ARG A 82 -14.08 11.16 -0.88
C ARG A 82 -13.45 10.90 0.49
N ALA A 83 -12.15 11.11 0.61
CA ALA A 83 -11.44 11.07 1.88
C ALA A 83 -11.33 12.48 2.46
N ARG A 84 -11.34 12.59 3.79
CA ARG A 84 -11.03 13.83 4.51
C ARG A 84 -9.54 13.99 4.79
N GLN A 85 -8.80 12.87 4.79
CA GLN A 85 -7.37 12.88 4.99
C GLN A 85 -6.64 13.38 3.74
N SER A 86 -5.47 13.98 3.94
CA SER A 86 -4.57 14.31 2.84
C SER A 86 -3.97 13.06 2.21
N LEU A 87 -3.52 13.19 0.97
CA LEU A 87 -2.85 12.09 0.28
C LEU A 87 -1.60 11.60 1.03
N LYS A 88 -0.85 12.53 1.64
CA LYS A 88 0.31 12.19 2.47
C LYS A 88 -0.08 11.40 3.72
N SER A 89 -1.14 11.80 4.41
CA SER A 89 -1.63 11.07 5.58
C SER A 89 -2.07 9.66 5.22
N LEU A 90 -2.72 9.48 4.07
CA LEU A 90 -3.11 8.16 3.55
C LEU A 90 -1.89 7.32 3.18
N GLU A 91 -0.88 7.91 2.53
CA GLU A 91 0.38 7.23 2.21
C GLU A 91 1.06 6.66 3.46
N ASP A 92 1.06 7.41 4.57
CA ASP A 92 1.68 7.01 5.82
C ASP A 92 0.99 5.82 6.52
N ILE A 93 -0.31 5.64 6.30
CA ILE A 93 -1.12 4.61 6.98
C ILE A 93 -1.45 3.40 6.11
N LEU A 94 -1.43 3.54 4.78
CA LEU A 94 -1.68 2.44 3.86
C LEU A 94 -0.58 1.38 3.91
N SER A 95 -0.94 0.14 3.60
CA SER A 95 0.02 -0.97 3.55
C SER A 95 1.02 -0.80 2.40
N ARG A 96 2.02 -1.69 2.37
CA ARG A 96 3.02 -1.74 1.30
C ARG A 96 2.47 -2.13 -0.07
N ALA A 97 1.24 -2.60 -0.14
CA ALA A 97 0.55 -2.81 -1.41
C ALA A 97 0.34 -1.49 -2.18
N PHE A 98 0.43 -0.36 -1.50
CA PHE A 98 0.25 0.96 -2.09
C PHE A 98 1.57 1.66 -2.38
N LEU A 99 1.60 2.37 -3.49
CA LEU A 99 2.77 3.11 -3.94
C LEU A 99 2.38 4.46 -4.51
N ARG A 100 3.07 5.51 -4.06
CA ARG A 100 2.98 6.84 -4.65
C ARG A 100 3.57 6.83 -6.05
N ILE A 101 2.81 7.31 -7.05
CA ILE A 101 3.24 7.34 -8.46
C ILE A 101 3.32 8.74 -9.05
N SER A 102 2.78 9.71 -8.33
CA SER A 102 2.86 11.13 -8.68
C SER A 102 2.63 12.00 -7.45
N ARG A 103 2.70 13.31 -7.61
CA ARG A 103 2.32 14.26 -6.55
C ARG A 103 0.84 14.10 -6.15
N PHE A 104 0.02 13.53 -7.01
CA PHE A 104 -1.43 13.53 -6.91
C PHE A 104 -2.04 12.14 -6.80
N GLU A 105 -1.25 11.05 -6.91
CA GLU A 105 -1.81 9.70 -6.95
C GLU A 105 -1.00 8.66 -6.20
N ILE A 106 -1.73 7.76 -5.55
CA ILE A 106 -1.26 6.52 -4.93
C ILE A 106 -2.03 5.36 -5.57
N ILE A 107 -1.35 4.32 -5.98
CA ILE A 107 -1.97 3.13 -6.58
C ILE A 107 -1.87 1.91 -5.67
N ASN A 108 -2.82 0.98 -5.81
CA ASN A 108 -2.73 -0.35 -5.25
C ASN A 108 -2.04 -1.27 -6.27
N LEU A 109 -0.81 -1.71 -5.97
CA LEU A 109 -0.02 -2.58 -6.84
C LEU A 109 -0.71 -3.92 -7.12
N LYS A 110 -1.53 -4.41 -6.19
CA LYS A 110 -2.29 -5.66 -6.36
C LYS A 110 -3.43 -5.56 -7.37
N LYS A 111 -3.84 -4.34 -7.75
CA LYS A 111 -4.90 -4.08 -8.73
C LYS A 111 -4.37 -3.76 -10.13
N VAL A 112 -3.05 -3.62 -10.27
CA VAL A 112 -2.43 -3.34 -11.56
C VAL A 112 -2.39 -4.59 -12.42
N ARG A 113 -2.85 -4.46 -13.66
CA ARG A 113 -2.77 -5.50 -14.69
C ARG A 113 -1.53 -5.37 -15.55
N LYS A 114 -1.13 -4.13 -15.89
CA LYS A 114 -0.04 -3.87 -16.83
C LYS A 114 0.68 -2.57 -16.53
N TYR A 115 2.01 -2.62 -16.66
CA TYR A 115 2.88 -1.45 -16.67
C TYR A 115 3.44 -1.26 -18.08
N ASP A 116 3.12 -0.14 -18.72
CA ASP A 116 3.58 0.16 -20.08
C ASP A 116 4.61 1.29 -20.06
N PHE A 117 5.88 0.91 -20.22
CA PHE A 117 7.03 1.80 -20.25
C PHE A 117 7.36 2.34 -21.65
N THR A 118 6.60 1.98 -22.68
CA THR A 118 6.91 2.30 -24.08
C THR A 118 6.48 3.69 -24.49
N VAL A 119 5.72 4.38 -23.67
CA VAL A 119 5.08 5.64 -24.03
C VAL A 119 5.98 6.82 -23.64
N GLY A 120 6.88 7.25 -24.56
CA GLY A 120 7.52 8.58 -24.54
C GLY A 120 8.20 9.03 -23.23
N GLY A 121 8.84 8.11 -22.48
CA GLY A 121 9.49 8.42 -21.20
C GLY A 121 8.54 8.59 -20.02
N THR A 122 7.27 8.28 -20.20
CA THR A 122 6.26 8.16 -19.13
C THR A 122 5.93 6.70 -18.90
N LEU A 123 5.18 6.41 -17.84
CA LEU A 123 4.70 5.08 -17.51
C LEU A 123 3.17 5.10 -17.46
N ARG A 124 2.53 4.34 -18.34
CA ARG A 124 1.11 4.07 -18.27
C ARG A 124 0.85 2.84 -17.42
N ILE A 125 -0.09 2.94 -16.52
CA ILE A 125 -0.50 1.89 -15.59
C ILE A 125 -1.95 1.55 -15.84
N GLU A 126 -2.21 0.30 -16.23
CA GLU A 126 -3.55 -0.23 -16.45
C GLU A 126 -3.96 -1.10 -15.26
N PHE A 127 -5.17 -0.88 -14.76
CA PHE A 127 -5.77 -1.68 -13.70
C PHE A 127 -6.68 -2.77 -14.25
N GLU A 128 -6.95 -3.77 -13.43
CA GLU A 128 -8.04 -4.69 -13.67
C GLU A 128 -9.36 -3.91 -13.80
N GLY A 129 -10.18 -4.22 -14.81
CA GLY A 129 -11.41 -3.48 -15.09
C GLY A 129 -11.26 -2.32 -16.08
N GLY A 130 -10.06 -2.06 -16.61
CA GLY A 130 -9.82 -1.14 -17.74
C GLY A 130 -9.55 0.31 -17.37
N MET A 131 -9.52 0.67 -16.09
CA MET A 131 -9.04 1.99 -15.66
C MET A 131 -7.54 2.10 -15.90
N GLU A 132 -7.08 3.33 -16.16
CA GLU A 132 -5.67 3.61 -16.35
C GLU A 132 -5.25 4.93 -15.72
N THR A 133 -3.97 5.05 -15.42
CA THR A 133 -3.33 6.28 -14.95
C THR A 133 -1.90 6.38 -15.43
N TRP A 134 -1.24 7.49 -15.15
CA TRP A 134 0.10 7.81 -15.60
C TRP A 134 0.99 8.19 -14.42
N ALA A 135 2.13 7.52 -14.31
CA ALA A 135 3.13 7.88 -13.32
C ALA A 135 3.98 9.06 -13.78
N SER A 136 4.30 9.96 -12.87
CA SER A 136 5.27 11.00 -13.12
C SER A 136 6.68 10.44 -13.28
N ARG A 137 7.47 11.01 -14.19
CA ARG A 137 8.85 10.58 -14.49
C ARG A 137 9.72 10.40 -13.24
N ARG A 138 9.56 11.29 -12.28
CA ARG A 138 10.29 11.26 -11.00
C ARG A 138 10.08 9.96 -10.22
N TYR A 139 8.92 9.34 -10.35
CA TYR A 139 8.53 8.13 -9.59
C TYR A 139 8.83 6.83 -10.34
N ILE A 140 9.14 6.89 -11.64
CA ILE A 140 9.39 5.69 -12.46
C ILE A 140 10.53 4.82 -11.91
N PRO A 141 11.68 5.35 -11.48
CA PRO A 141 12.73 4.52 -10.89
C PRO A 141 12.28 3.75 -9.65
N LEU A 142 11.49 4.39 -8.79
CA LEU A 142 10.92 3.76 -7.60
C LEU A 142 9.93 2.65 -7.95
N ILE A 143 9.08 2.89 -8.95
CA ILE A 143 8.11 1.89 -9.44
C ILE A 143 8.85 0.68 -10.01
N ARG A 144 9.86 0.90 -10.88
CA ARG A 144 10.68 -0.18 -11.43
C ARG A 144 11.31 -1.04 -10.35
N LYS A 145 11.89 -0.41 -9.33
CA LYS A 145 12.52 -1.09 -8.21
C LYS A 145 11.50 -1.94 -7.44
N ARG A 146 10.31 -1.40 -7.19
CA ARG A 146 9.24 -2.09 -6.47
C ARG A 146 8.73 -3.32 -7.24
N ILE A 147 8.49 -3.22 -8.55
CA ILE A 147 7.96 -4.31 -9.36
C ILE A 147 9.01 -5.35 -9.76
N SER A 148 10.30 -5.00 -9.80
CA SER A 148 11.39 -5.94 -10.08
C SER A 148 11.72 -6.87 -8.91
N GLY A 149 11.14 -6.62 -7.73
CA GLY A 149 11.39 -7.42 -6.53
C GLY A 149 12.73 -7.12 -5.84
N GLU A 150 13.45 -6.08 -6.23
CA GLU A 150 14.69 -5.66 -5.58
C GLU A 150 14.49 -5.24 -4.12
N GLU A 151 13.24 -4.97 -3.73
CA GLU A 151 12.83 -4.71 -2.34
C GLU A 151 12.16 -5.93 -1.67
N GLY A 152 12.20 -7.11 -2.25
CA GLY A 152 11.70 -8.35 -1.65
C GLY A 152 10.18 -8.50 -1.59
N TYR A 153 9.44 -7.84 -2.48
CA TYR A 153 7.98 -7.85 -2.50
C TYR A 153 7.39 -8.27 -3.84
N LEU A 154 7.77 -9.44 -4.31
CA LEU A 154 6.97 -10.18 -5.27
C LEU A 154 6.47 -11.45 -4.59
N CYS A 155 5.29 -11.36 -4.05
CA CYS A 155 4.41 -12.51 -3.83
C CYS A 155 3.05 -12.17 -4.37
#